data_1ce30fc36a81f80e59bf444d1b5da897
#
_entry.id   1ce30fc36a81f80e59bf444d1b5da897
#
_cell.length_a   1.000
_cell.length_b   1.000
_cell.length_c   1.000
_cell.angle_alpha   90.00
_cell.angle_beta   90.00
_cell.angle_gamma   90.00
#
_symmetry.space_group_name_H-M   'P 1'
#
loop_
_entity.id
_entity.type
_entity.pdbx_description
1 polymer ?
#
loop_
_entity_poly.entity_id
_entity_poly.type
_entity_poly.pdbx_seq_one_letter_code
_entity_poly.pdbx_strand_id
1 'polypeptide(L)'
;DGPGVIRHIWITVDNKTSDGDCFVLRDLVLRMYWDDEENPSVETPLGDFFCCGFGQECIVNSSVIAVVPSRGLNSYFAMPFHKHARIVIENQHKNPIPAFFYQIDYCLYASLPANTSYFHAQWRRQALTEIGKDYVILDGIKGTGQYIGTYLGLSTLQRYWWGAVSYTHLTLPTKL
;
A
#
# COMPACT_ATOMS: atom_id res chain seq x y z
N ASP A 1 4.76 -20.93 -7.65
CA ASP A 1 6.14 -21.15 -8.06
C ASP A 1 6.30 -20.95 -9.56
N GLY A 2 7.48 -20.50 -9.97
CA GLY A 2 7.81 -20.16 -11.37
C GLY A 2 7.68 -18.66 -11.63
N PRO A 3 8.28 -18.15 -12.73
CA PRO A 3 8.16 -16.74 -13.03
C PRO A 3 6.71 -16.37 -13.32
N GLY A 4 6.27 -15.26 -12.74
CA GLY A 4 4.90 -14.83 -12.88
C GLY A 4 4.68 -13.36 -12.57
N VAL A 5 3.44 -12.92 -12.76
CA VAL A 5 3.00 -11.57 -12.42
C VAL A 5 1.64 -11.64 -11.75
N ILE A 6 1.54 -11.14 -10.53
CA ILE A 6 0.23 -10.89 -9.91
C ILE A 6 -0.40 -9.71 -10.64
N ARG A 7 -1.65 -9.85 -11.03
CA ARG A 7 -2.40 -8.87 -11.83
C ARG A 7 -3.50 -8.18 -11.05
N HIS A 8 -4.05 -8.89 -10.08
CA HIS A 8 -5.13 -8.38 -9.27
C HIS A 8 -5.10 -9.01 -7.90
N ILE A 9 -5.34 -8.22 -6.88
CA ILE A 9 -5.59 -8.66 -5.51
C ILE A 9 -6.93 -8.07 -5.10
N TRP A 10 -7.86 -8.94 -4.75
CA TRP A 10 -9.10 -8.58 -4.11
C TRP A 10 -9.11 -9.08 -2.68
N ILE A 11 -9.47 -8.22 -1.75
CA ILE A 11 -9.60 -8.56 -0.33
C ILE A 11 -10.89 -7.96 0.20
N THR A 12 -11.56 -8.70 1.06
CA THR A 12 -12.59 -8.16 1.95
C THR A 12 -12.41 -8.73 3.33
N VAL A 13 -12.61 -7.91 4.34
CA VAL A 13 -12.40 -8.26 5.73
C VAL A 13 -13.50 -7.65 6.59
N ASP A 14 -13.92 -8.35 7.63
CA ASP A 14 -14.78 -7.74 8.62
C ASP A 14 -13.99 -6.70 9.43
N ASN A 15 -14.35 -5.44 9.27
CA ASN A 15 -13.67 -4.30 9.88
C ASN A 15 -14.13 -4.00 11.31
N LYS A 16 -14.97 -4.87 11.87
CA LYS A 16 -15.46 -4.79 13.24
C LYS A 16 -15.22 -6.09 13.95
N THR A 17 -14.65 -6.00 15.14
CA THR A 17 -14.54 -7.13 16.04
C THR A 17 -15.77 -7.22 16.95
N SER A 18 -15.90 -8.33 17.67
CA SER A 18 -17.04 -8.58 18.56
C SER A 18 -17.21 -7.55 19.69
N ASP A 19 -16.15 -6.85 20.06
CA ASP A 19 -16.16 -5.76 21.05
C ASP A 19 -16.40 -4.37 20.43
N GLY A 20 -16.67 -4.31 19.12
CA GLY A 20 -16.97 -3.08 18.39
C GLY A 20 -15.75 -2.24 18.01
N ASP A 21 -14.54 -2.76 18.21
CA ASP A 21 -13.32 -2.10 17.74
C ASP A 21 -13.30 -2.06 16.21
N CYS A 22 -13.06 -0.90 15.64
CA CYS A 22 -13.14 -0.65 14.20
C CYS A 22 -11.77 -0.35 13.54
N PHE A 23 -10.67 -0.65 14.22
CA PHE A 23 -9.32 -0.41 13.65
C PHE A 23 -8.69 -1.63 12.97
N VAL A 24 -9.48 -2.63 12.63
CA VAL A 24 -9.03 -3.86 11.96
C VAL A 24 -8.17 -3.58 10.74
N LEU A 25 -8.57 -2.64 9.87
CA LEU A 25 -7.81 -2.29 8.68
C LEU A 25 -6.44 -1.66 8.98
N ARG A 26 -6.26 -1.16 10.20
CA ARG A 26 -5.00 -0.58 10.67
C ARG A 26 -4.12 -1.62 11.34
N ASP A 27 -4.72 -2.58 12.02
CA ASP A 27 -4.05 -3.58 12.84
C ASP A 27 -3.68 -4.85 12.05
N LEU A 28 -4.23 -5.02 10.85
CA LEU A 28 -3.79 -6.04 9.91
C LEU A 28 -2.59 -5.52 9.12
N VAL A 29 -1.48 -6.25 9.16
CA VAL A 29 -0.26 -5.90 8.41
C VAL A 29 -0.14 -6.79 7.18
N LEU A 30 -0.08 -6.15 6.02
CA LEU A 30 0.18 -6.81 4.74
C LEU A 30 1.69 -6.81 4.47
N ARG A 31 2.27 -7.99 4.24
CA ARG A 31 3.64 -8.15 3.77
C ARG A 31 3.67 -8.95 2.48
N MET A 32 4.54 -8.51 1.56
CA MET A 32 4.81 -9.23 0.32
C MET A 32 6.31 -9.41 0.15
N TYR A 33 6.67 -10.62 -0.28
CA TYR A 33 8.06 -11.04 -0.49
C TYR A 33 8.17 -11.61 -1.90
N TRP A 34 9.21 -11.21 -2.59
CA TRP A 34 9.51 -11.70 -3.93
C TRP A 34 10.72 -12.64 -3.87
N ASP A 35 10.56 -13.78 -4.53
CA ASP A 35 11.60 -14.79 -4.63
C ASP A 35 12.09 -15.24 -3.22
N ASP A 36 13.37 -15.15 -2.94
CA ASP A 36 13.96 -15.63 -1.68
C ASP A 36 14.30 -14.49 -0.69
N GLU A 37 13.65 -13.33 -0.82
CA GLU A 37 13.90 -12.19 0.06
C GLU A 37 13.52 -12.49 1.51
N GLU A 38 14.40 -12.17 2.44
CA GLU A 38 14.18 -12.29 3.89
C GLU A 38 13.30 -11.12 4.39
N ASN A 39 13.56 -9.93 3.87
CA ASN A 39 12.81 -8.73 4.24
C ASN A 39 11.66 -8.48 3.24
N PRO A 40 10.51 -8.02 3.72
CA PRO A 40 9.39 -7.75 2.82
C PRO A 40 9.67 -6.56 1.90
N SER A 41 9.39 -6.72 0.62
CA SER A 41 9.36 -5.62 -0.34
C SER A 41 8.14 -4.72 -0.17
N VAL A 42 7.08 -5.23 0.44
CA VAL A 42 5.90 -4.48 0.85
C VAL A 42 5.64 -4.77 2.32
N GLU A 43 5.58 -3.73 3.14
CA GLU A 43 5.11 -3.80 4.52
C GLU A 43 4.27 -2.58 4.84
N THR A 44 2.98 -2.78 5.04
CA THR A 44 2.04 -1.70 5.30
C THR A 44 0.83 -2.20 6.09
N PRO A 45 0.15 -1.35 6.87
CA PRO A 45 -1.20 -1.67 7.32
C PRO A 45 -2.10 -1.95 6.11
N LEU A 46 -2.99 -2.93 6.25
CA LEU A 46 -3.85 -3.36 5.14
C LEU A 46 -4.65 -2.21 4.53
N GLY A 47 -5.29 -1.41 5.38
CA GLY A 47 -6.09 -0.28 4.92
C GLY A 47 -5.26 0.76 4.18
N ASP A 48 -4.06 1.06 4.67
CA ASP A 48 -3.16 2.05 4.06
C ASP A 48 -2.72 1.63 2.65
N PHE A 49 -2.48 0.33 2.43
CA PHE A 49 -2.15 -0.19 1.11
C PHE A 49 -3.27 0.08 0.09
N PHE A 50 -4.52 0.03 0.53
CA PHE A 50 -5.70 0.31 -0.29
C PHE A 50 -6.22 1.76 -0.15
N CYS A 51 -5.37 2.69 0.32
CA CYS A 51 -5.71 4.11 0.50
C CYS A 51 -6.82 4.38 1.55
N CYS A 52 -7.01 3.48 2.50
CA CYS A 52 -7.93 3.61 3.63
C CYS A 52 -7.16 3.90 4.95
N GLY A 53 -6.25 4.87 4.92
CA GLY A 53 -5.25 5.13 5.96
C GLY A 53 -5.77 5.63 7.30
N PHE A 54 -7.07 5.88 7.44
CA PHE A 54 -7.70 6.24 8.72
C PHE A 54 -8.37 5.04 9.41
N GLY A 55 -8.08 3.82 8.96
CA GLY A 55 -8.66 2.60 9.51
C GLY A 55 -10.11 2.36 9.15
N GLN A 56 -10.68 3.19 8.30
CA GLN A 56 -12.05 3.10 7.81
C GLN A 56 -12.04 3.00 6.28
N GLU A 57 -13.00 2.27 5.75
CA GLU A 57 -13.20 2.20 4.31
C GLU A 57 -13.64 3.57 3.77
N CYS A 58 -13.05 3.93 2.66
CA CYS A 58 -13.46 5.08 1.88
C CYS A 58 -13.55 4.67 0.40
N ILE A 59 -14.35 5.36 -0.37
CA ILE A 59 -14.43 5.12 -1.81
C ILE A 59 -13.14 5.63 -2.44
N VAL A 60 -12.43 4.72 -3.10
CA VAL A 60 -11.23 5.03 -3.89
C VAL A 60 -11.47 4.58 -5.32
N ASN A 61 -11.18 5.44 -6.25
CA ASN A 61 -11.29 5.14 -7.67
C ASN A 61 -10.06 5.68 -8.41
N SER A 62 -9.11 4.79 -8.67
CA SER A 62 -7.92 5.08 -9.46
C SER A 62 -7.66 3.95 -10.45
N SER A 63 -6.66 4.11 -11.32
CA SER A 63 -6.27 3.07 -12.28
C SER A 63 -5.67 1.83 -11.63
N VAL A 64 -5.15 1.93 -10.41
CA VAL A 64 -4.39 0.87 -9.75
C VAL A 64 -4.96 0.42 -8.40
N ILE A 65 -5.75 1.28 -7.73
CA ILE A 65 -6.45 0.94 -6.50
C ILE A 65 -7.93 1.32 -6.65
N ALA A 66 -8.81 0.41 -6.31
CA ALA A 66 -10.23 0.67 -6.22
C ALA A 66 -10.80 0.08 -4.93
N VAL A 67 -11.47 0.92 -4.14
CA VAL A 67 -12.23 0.50 -2.97
C VAL A 67 -13.69 0.78 -3.23
N VAL A 68 -14.47 -0.30 -3.33
CA VAL A 68 -15.89 -0.24 -3.65
C VAL A 68 -16.74 -0.36 -2.39
N PRO A 69 -17.95 0.18 -2.38
CA PRO A 69 -18.89 0.00 -1.28
C PRO A 69 -19.04 -1.47 -0.90
N SER A 70 -19.28 -1.74 0.40
CA SER A 70 -19.38 -3.09 0.95
C SER A 70 -18.05 -3.86 1.01
N ARG A 71 -16.94 -3.15 1.22
CA ARG A 71 -15.64 -3.69 1.65
C ARG A 71 -14.82 -4.40 0.57
N GLY A 72 -15.00 -4.08 -0.69
CA GLY A 72 -14.15 -4.62 -1.76
C GLY A 72 -12.87 -3.80 -1.93
N LEU A 73 -11.74 -4.30 -1.42
CA LEU A 73 -10.41 -3.71 -1.58
C LEU A 73 -9.74 -4.33 -2.81
N ASN A 74 -9.44 -3.53 -3.82
CA ASN A 74 -8.86 -4.02 -5.08
C ASN A 74 -7.53 -3.33 -5.39
N SER A 75 -6.53 -4.11 -5.76
CA SER A 75 -5.26 -3.65 -6.28
C SER A 75 -4.99 -4.26 -7.65
N TYR A 76 -4.71 -3.41 -8.62
CA TYR A 76 -4.36 -3.77 -10.00
C TYR A 76 -2.89 -3.48 -10.33
N PHE A 77 -2.06 -3.26 -9.33
CA PHE A 77 -0.63 -3.18 -9.55
C PHE A 77 -0.09 -4.48 -10.13
N ALA A 78 0.67 -4.38 -11.21
CA ALA A 78 1.43 -5.52 -11.71
C ALA A 78 2.61 -5.79 -10.78
N MET A 79 2.69 -7.01 -10.24
CA MET A 79 3.72 -7.41 -9.27
C MET A 79 4.47 -8.64 -9.81
N PRO A 80 5.56 -8.43 -10.56
CA PRO A 80 6.35 -9.53 -11.11
C PRO A 80 7.19 -10.23 -10.04
N PHE A 81 7.45 -11.52 -10.28
CA PHE A 81 8.39 -12.34 -9.51
C PHE A 81 9.07 -13.38 -10.42
N HIS A 82 10.33 -13.73 -10.18
CA HIS A 82 11.08 -14.66 -11.03
C HIS A 82 11.00 -16.11 -10.57
N LYS A 83 10.80 -16.36 -9.29
CA LYS A 83 10.75 -17.71 -8.72
C LYS A 83 9.42 -17.97 -8.02
N HIS A 84 9.07 -17.16 -7.02
CA HIS A 84 7.83 -17.25 -6.29
C HIS A 84 7.43 -15.93 -5.63
N ALA A 85 6.16 -15.81 -5.28
CA ALA A 85 5.63 -14.73 -4.48
C ALA A 85 5.05 -15.28 -3.17
N ARG A 86 5.29 -14.58 -2.06
CA ARG A 86 4.69 -14.88 -0.76
C ARG A 86 4.00 -13.65 -0.23
N ILE A 87 2.70 -13.77 0.03
CA ILE A 87 1.87 -12.72 0.63
C ILE A 87 1.44 -13.20 2.01
N VAL A 88 1.61 -12.35 3.00
CA VAL A 88 1.31 -12.64 4.41
C VAL A 88 0.42 -11.53 4.95
N ILE A 89 -0.61 -11.92 5.68
CA ILE A 89 -1.39 -11.03 6.54
C ILE A 89 -1.10 -11.42 7.99
N GLU A 90 -0.55 -10.48 8.74
CA GLU A 90 -0.37 -10.61 10.17
C GLU A 90 -1.48 -9.88 10.91
N ASN A 91 -2.14 -10.57 11.83
CA ASN A 91 -3.12 -9.94 12.70
C ASN A 91 -2.43 -9.42 13.97
N GLN A 92 -2.26 -8.11 14.07
CA GLN A 92 -1.77 -7.43 15.29
C GLN A 92 -2.92 -6.89 16.14
N HIS A 93 -4.17 -7.13 15.74
CA HIS A 93 -5.32 -6.78 16.55
C HIS A 93 -5.42 -7.71 17.76
N LYS A 94 -5.84 -7.16 18.90
CA LYS A 94 -5.99 -7.91 20.17
C LYS A 94 -7.02 -9.06 20.11
N ASN A 95 -8.00 -8.95 19.21
CA ASN A 95 -9.07 -9.92 19.03
C ASN A 95 -8.95 -10.67 17.69
N PRO A 96 -9.52 -11.89 17.59
CA PRO A 96 -9.67 -12.58 16.32
C PRO A 96 -10.51 -11.76 15.35
N ILE A 97 -10.14 -11.81 14.07
CA ILE A 97 -10.92 -11.21 12.98
C ILE A 97 -11.94 -12.25 12.51
N PRO A 98 -13.24 -11.95 12.54
CA PRO A 98 -14.29 -12.94 12.27
C PRO A 98 -14.28 -13.48 10.85
N ALA A 99 -13.98 -12.63 9.85
CA ALA A 99 -13.99 -13.01 8.45
C ALA A 99 -12.92 -12.25 7.66
N PHE A 100 -12.17 -12.99 6.85
CA PHE A 100 -11.19 -12.47 5.92
C PHE A 100 -11.25 -13.30 4.63
N PHE A 101 -11.56 -12.68 3.50
CA PHE A 101 -11.62 -13.33 2.20
C PHE A 101 -10.70 -12.64 1.22
N TYR A 102 -10.11 -13.40 0.33
CA TYR A 102 -9.23 -12.87 -0.70
C TYR A 102 -9.30 -13.69 -2.00
N GLN A 103 -8.97 -13.01 -3.07
CA GLN A 103 -8.70 -13.60 -4.37
C GLN A 103 -7.46 -12.93 -4.96
N ILE A 104 -6.57 -13.71 -5.54
CA ILE A 104 -5.35 -13.23 -6.18
C ILE A 104 -5.28 -13.83 -7.58
N ASP A 105 -5.35 -12.95 -8.59
CA ASP A 105 -5.23 -13.33 -9.99
C ASP A 105 -3.79 -13.09 -10.44
N TYR A 106 -3.19 -14.13 -11.03
CA TYR A 106 -1.82 -14.07 -11.52
C TYR A 106 -1.65 -14.87 -12.80
N CYS A 107 -0.64 -14.51 -13.57
CA CYS A 107 -0.22 -15.24 -14.77
C CYS A 107 1.18 -15.80 -14.54
N LEU A 108 1.38 -17.06 -14.91
CA LEU A 108 2.71 -17.68 -14.99
C LEU A 108 3.25 -17.56 -16.41
N TYR A 109 4.55 -17.40 -16.52
CA TYR A 109 5.28 -17.26 -17.78
C TYR A 109 6.40 -18.28 -17.87
N ALA A 110 6.83 -18.61 -19.08
CA ALA A 110 8.02 -19.46 -19.26
C ALA A 110 9.29 -18.76 -18.76
N SER A 111 9.38 -17.45 -18.94
CA SER A 111 10.43 -16.58 -18.43
C SER A 111 9.95 -15.14 -18.35
N LEU A 112 10.60 -14.33 -17.53
CA LEU A 112 10.48 -12.88 -17.53
C LEU A 112 11.82 -12.25 -17.96
N PRO A 113 11.80 -11.05 -18.55
CA PRO A 113 13.02 -10.30 -18.85
C PRO A 113 13.88 -10.12 -17.60
N ALA A 114 15.20 -10.28 -17.71
CA ALA A 114 16.11 -10.20 -16.57
C ALA A 114 16.11 -8.83 -15.86
N ASN A 115 15.70 -7.78 -16.56
CA ASN A 115 15.56 -6.42 -16.04
C ASN A 115 14.14 -6.09 -15.55
N THR A 116 13.29 -7.09 -15.34
CA THR A 116 11.95 -6.89 -14.76
C THR A 116 12.08 -6.39 -13.32
N SER A 117 11.47 -5.24 -13.05
CA SER A 117 11.50 -4.62 -11.72
C SER A 117 10.45 -5.24 -10.80
N TYR A 118 10.79 -5.39 -9.53
CA TYR A 118 9.86 -5.84 -8.50
C TYR A 118 9.01 -4.67 -7.97
N PHE A 119 7.84 -4.99 -7.47
CA PHE A 119 6.98 -4.04 -6.80
C PHE A 119 7.41 -3.83 -5.35
N HIS A 120 7.53 -2.58 -4.94
CA HIS A 120 7.84 -2.19 -3.57
C HIS A 120 6.83 -1.17 -3.06
N ALA A 121 6.48 -1.27 -1.79
CA ALA A 121 5.69 -0.25 -1.10
C ALA A 121 6.20 -0.07 0.34
N GLN A 122 6.31 1.18 0.76
CA GLN A 122 6.71 1.56 2.11
C GLN A 122 5.59 2.33 2.79
N TRP A 123 5.44 2.13 4.09
CA TRP A 123 4.54 2.88 4.92
C TRP A 123 5.31 3.70 5.95
N ARG A 124 4.88 4.93 6.15
CA ARG A 124 5.45 5.84 7.15
C ARG A 124 4.35 6.60 7.86
N ARG A 125 4.57 6.89 9.12
CA ARG A 125 3.67 7.71 9.92
C ARG A 125 4.45 8.66 10.79
N GLN A 126 3.95 9.90 10.88
CA GLN A 126 4.39 10.89 11.85
C GLN A 126 3.14 11.47 12.52
N ALA A 127 3.07 11.37 13.85
CA ALA A 127 1.90 11.83 14.60
C ALA A 127 1.78 13.36 14.59
N LEU A 128 2.92 14.06 14.68
CA LEU A 128 3.02 15.50 14.60
C LEU A 128 4.19 15.86 13.67
N THR A 129 3.90 16.64 12.64
CA THR A 129 4.96 17.22 11.80
C THR A 129 5.61 18.41 12.51
N GLU A 130 6.90 18.58 12.28
CA GLU A 130 7.64 19.72 12.83
C GLU A 130 7.56 20.90 11.85
N ILE A 131 7.26 22.09 12.38
CA ILE A 131 7.19 23.31 11.56
C ILE A 131 8.56 23.60 10.95
N GLY A 132 8.57 23.83 9.63
CA GLY A 132 9.79 24.12 8.88
C GLY A 132 10.68 22.92 8.56
N LYS A 133 10.21 21.69 8.85
CA LYS A 133 10.87 20.44 8.43
C LYS A 133 10.02 19.70 7.41
N ASP A 134 10.66 19.17 6.39
CA ASP A 134 10.00 18.35 5.38
C ASP A 134 9.60 17.01 5.96
N TYR A 135 8.41 16.53 5.56
CA TYR A 135 8.02 15.16 5.80
C TYR A 135 8.58 14.27 4.67
N VAL A 136 9.47 13.37 5.04
CA VAL A 136 10.15 12.50 4.07
C VAL A 136 9.18 11.43 3.57
N ILE A 137 8.78 11.52 2.32
CA ILE A 137 7.90 10.54 1.65
C ILE A 137 8.73 9.33 1.22
N LEU A 138 9.86 9.56 0.57
CA LEU A 138 10.73 8.51 0.05
C LEU A 138 12.20 8.92 0.25
N ASP A 139 13.03 8.00 0.75
CA ASP A 139 14.44 8.24 1.00
C ASP A 139 15.24 6.94 0.85
N GLY A 140 16.52 7.09 0.52
CA GLY A 140 17.49 5.99 0.50
C GLY A 140 17.31 4.96 -0.62
N ILE A 141 16.48 5.23 -1.61
CA ILE A 141 16.26 4.31 -2.74
C ILE A 141 17.48 4.32 -3.65
N LYS A 142 18.00 3.12 -3.94
CA LYS A 142 19.14 2.91 -4.85
C LYS A 142 18.76 1.89 -5.91
N GLY A 143 19.23 2.11 -7.14
CA GLY A 143 18.98 1.20 -8.26
C GLY A 143 18.16 1.86 -9.36
N THR A 144 17.74 1.04 -10.34
CA THR A 144 16.89 1.47 -11.46
C THR A 144 15.45 1.07 -11.19
N GLY A 145 14.54 2.02 -11.32
CA GLY A 145 13.12 1.77 -11.07
C GLY A 145 12.26 2.94 -11.50
N GLN A 146 10.97 2.82 -11.23
CA GLN A 146 9.99 3.86 -11.51
C GLN A 146 9.20 4.16 -10.22
N TYR A 147 9.13 5.42 -9.85
CA TYR A 147 8.22 5.87 -8.81
C TYR A 147 6.80 5.93 -9.37
N ILE A 148 5.88 5.18 -8.73
CA ILE A 148 4.50 5.02 -9.22
C ILE A 148 3.57 6.03 -8.57
N GLY A 149 3.79 6.37 -7.31
CA GLY A 149 2.97 7.34 -6.61
C GLY A 149 2.99 7.22 -5.10
N THR A 150 2.23 8.10 -4.45
CA THR A 150 2.07 8.13 -2.99
C THR A 150 0.59 8.31 -2.65
N TYR A 151 0.13 7.55 -1.69
CA TYR A 151 -1.06 7.87 -0.92
C TYR A 151 -0.66 8.66 0.33
N LEU A 152 -1.31 9.77 0.59
CA LEU A 152 -1.07 10.62 1.75
C LEU A 152 -2.36 10.78 2.56
N GLY A 153 -2.36 10.27 3.79
CA GLY A 153 -3.40 10.53 4.78
C GLY A 153 -2.98 11.67 5.71
N LEU A 154 -3.72 12.75 5.74
CA LEU A 154 -3.41 13.93 6.55
C LEU A 154 -4.57 14.29 7.47
N SER A 155 -4.29 14.42 8.77
CA SER A 155 -5.20 15.02 9.74
C SER A 155 -4.72 16.42 10.12
N THR A 156 -5.51 17.44 9.81
CA THR A 156 -5.20 18.81 10.19
C THR A 156 -5.54 19.04 11.65
N LEU A 157 -4.61 19.60 12.41
CA LEU A 157 -4.82 19.94 13.82
C LEU A 157 -5.31 21.37 14.03
N GLN A 158 -5.37 22.16 12.97
CA GLN A 158 -5.84 23.55 12.98
C GLN A 158 -6.94 23.72 11.95
N ARG A 159 -7.84 24.67 12.19
CA ARG A 159 -9.00 24.97 11.32
C ARG A 159 -8.65 25.79 10.09
N TYR A 160 -7.39 26.16 9.92
CA TYR A 160 -6.96 26.97 8.80
C TYR A 160 -6.70 26.12 7.55
N TRP A 161 -6.76 26.78 6.41
CA TRP A 161 -6.38 26.20 5.14
C TRP A 161 -4.91 25.76 5.18
N TRP A 162 -4.67 24.50 4.86
CA TRP A 162 -3.33 23.88 4.89
C TRP A 162 -2.77 23.57 3.49
N GLY A 163 -3.59 23.74 2.42
CA GLY A 163 -3.26 23.35 1.05
C GLY A 163 -2.74 24.50 0.18
N ALA A 164 -2.58 24.20 -1.11
CA ALA A 164 -2.16 25.11 -2.18
C ALA A 164 -0.71 25.63 -2.12
N VAL A 165 0.15 25.08 -1.27
CA VAL A 165 1.58 25.40 -1.28
C VAL A 165 2.31 24.59 -2.37
N SER A 166 1.70 23.56 -2.91
CA SER A 166 2.27 22.73 -3.96
C SER A 166 2.65 23.49 -5.24
N TYR A 167 1.94 24.56 -5.57
CA TYR A 167 2.26 25.40 -6.72
C TYR A 167 3.57 26.19 -6.57
N THR A 168 3.99 26.45 -5.36
CA THR A 168 5.17 27.28 -5.10
C THR A 168 6.43 26.46 -4.83
N HIS A 169 6.29 25.15 -4.49
CA HIS A 169 7.41 24.32 -4.07
C HIS A 169 7.58 23.04 -4.88
N LEU A 170 6.60 22.63 -5.66
CA LEU A 170 6.70 21.53 -6.63
C LEU A 170 6.93 22.03 -8.06
N THR A 171 7.85 22.94 -8.23
CA THR A 171 8.45 23.10 -9.55
C THR A 171 9.39 21.92 -9.74
N LEU A 172 8.94 20.89 -10.46
CA LEU A 172 9.86 19.94 -11.06
C LEU A 172 10.93 20.74 -11.80
N PRO A 173 12.22 20.51 -11.58
CA PRO A 173 13.25 21.16 -12.37
C PRO A 173 13.08 20.68 -13.80
N THR A 174 12.39 21.49 -14.62
CA THR A 174 12.42 21.37 -16.07
C THR A 174 13.78 21.83 -16.54
N LYS A 175 14.80 20.99 -16.40
CA LYS A 175 16.01 21.06 -17.21
C LYS A 175 15.98 19.85 -18.11
N LEU A 176 15.62 20.15 -19.34
CA LEU A 176 15.99 19.38 -20.53
C LEU A 176 17.51 19.37 -20.69
#